data_d49707dbab349c6ff05cb02650b3a647
#
_entry.id   d49707dbab349c6ff05cb02650b3a647
#
_cell.length_a   1.000
_cell.length_b   1.000
_cell.length_c   1.000
_cell.angle_alpha   90.00
_cell.angle_beta   90.00
_cell.angle_gamma   90.00
#
_symmetry.space_group_name_H-M   'P 1'
#
loop_
_entity.id
_entity.type
_entity.pdbx_description
1 polymer ?
#
loop_
_entity_poly.entity_id
_entity_poly.type
_entity_poly.pdbx_seq_one_letter_code
_entity_poly.pdbx_strand_id
1 'polypeptide(L)'
;MQIAAFPKCYIEAIAEHKTMTLDDWINMAPALGAEGLELYDGFLANNDASYLTEVRDKIHAAGFQMPMLCCSPDFTNPDPDARQRAIDRHLELIETTRLLGGPGAVCRVLSGQRYPQVERAQGVEWVVECIEALLPTARDKDIVLGMENHYKDSFWSYPEFAQKMDIFLEIVDAISEREYFGVQYDPSNAFVAGDDPLELLRAIADRVVSVHASDRYLVAGTTLEEMRQHDGTLGYSPNLLHGVTGEGLNDYDAIFSILVEAGYDGWISIEDGMDGMDQMKASVDFLKAMRARYYPNNSNG
;
A
#
# COMPACT_ATOMS: atom_id res chain seq x y z
N MET A 1 -10.14 13.01 -6.38
CA MET A 1 -9.29 12.26 -5.43
C MET A 1 -10.03 12.07 -4.11
N GLN A 2 -10.08 10.87 -3.58
CA GLN A 2 -10.74 10.49 -2.32
C GLN A 2 -9.69 10.12 -1.26
N ILE A 3 -10.04 10.25 0.02
CA ILE A 3 -9.12 10.03 1.14
C ILE A 3 -9.57 8.81 1.94
N ALA A 4 -8.66 7.85 2.12
CA ALA A 4 -8.88 6.68 2.96
C ALA A 4 -7.91 6.65 4.16
N ALA A 5 -8.12 5.70 5.05
CA ALA A 5 -7.27 5.47 6.21
C ALA A 5 -6.96 3.99 6.38
N PHE A 6 -5.68 3.68 6.53
CA PHE A 6 -5.18 2.38 6.94
C PHE A 6 -4.75 2.44 8.42
N PRO A 7 -5.22 1.52 9.28
CA PRO A 7 -4.97 1.59 10.73
C PRO A 7 -3.61 1.02 11.12
N LYS A 8 -2.51 1.61 10.65
CA LYS A 8 -1.15 1.08 10.86
C LYS A 8 -0.81 0.86 12.34
N CYS A 9 -1.17 1.79 13.21
CA CYS A 9 -0.93 1.67 14.65
C CYS A 9 -1.72 0.55 15.34
N TYR A 10 -2.74 0.01 14.70
CA TYR A 10 -3.60 -1.05 15.24
C TYR A 10 -3.39 -2.42 14.57
N ILE A 11 -2.43 -2.55 13.62
CA ILE A 11 -2.18 -3.81 12.90
C ILE A 11 -1.97 -4.97 13.88
N GLU A 12 -1.02 -4.83 14.82
CA GLU A 12 -0.71 -5.88 15.78
C GLU A 12 -1.89 -6.18 16.71
N ALA A 13 -2.59 -5.14 17.17
CA ALA A 13 -3.75 -5.29 18.04
C ALA A 13 -4.88 -6.07 17.37
N ILE A 14 -5.13 -5.82 16.07
CA ILE A 14 -6.21 -6.47 15.32
C ILE A 14 -5.76 -7.82 14.74
N ALA A 15 -4.62 -7.86 14.04
CA ALA A 15 -4.20 -9.03 13.28
C ALA A 15 -3.47 -10.09 14.12
N GLU A 16 -2.68 -9.68 15.13
CA GLU A 16 -1.81 -10.59 15.87
C GLU A 16 -2.33 -10.85 17.29
N HIS A 17 -2.40 -9.80 18.11
CA HIS A 17 -2.75 -9.94 19.53
C HIS A 17 -4.23 -10.14 19.79
N LYS A 18 -5.09 -9.83 18.81
CA LYS A 18 -6.57 -9.91 18.92
C LYS A 18 -7.13 -9.17 20.15
N THR A 19 -6.47 -8.08 20.55
CA THR A 19 -6.89 -7.19 21.65
C THR A 19 -7.87 -6.12 21.19
N MET A 20 -8.01 -5.95 19.87
CA MET A 20 -8.94 -5.07 19.19
C MET A 20 -9.61 -5.84 18.04
N THR A 21 -10.86 -5.59 17.77
CA THR A 21 -11.60 -6.20 16.65
C THR A 21 -11.62 -5.25 15.44
N LEU A 22 -11.89 -5.81 14.25
CA LEU A 22 -12.15 -4.99 13.06
C LEU A 22 -13.38 -4.09 13.27
N ASP A 23 -14.41 -4.57 14.00
CA ASP A 23 -15.59 -3.77 14.32
C ASP A 23 -15.23 -2.57 15.21
N ASP A 24 -14.30 -2.74 16.16
CA ASP A 24 -13.83 -1.60 16.99
C ASP A 24 -13.17 -0.53 16.11
N TRP A 25 -12.34 -0.95 15.14
CA TRP A 25 -11.74 -0.02 14.18
C TRP A 25 -12.80 0.70 13.32
N ILE A 26 -13.74 -0.04 12.72
CA ILE A 26 -14.81 0.55 11.91
C ILE A 26 -15.62 1.59 12.75
N ASN A 27 -15.88 1.30 14.02
CA ASN A 27 -16.62 2.21 14.92
C ASN A 27 -15.81 3.46 15.31
N MET A 28 -14.49 3.40 15.39
CA MET A 28 -13.61 4.53 15.71
C MET A 28 -13.34 5.45 14.53
N ALA A 29 -13.24 4.88 13.35
CA ALA A 29 -12.79 5.56 12.13
C ALA A 29 -13.58 6.81 11.71
N PRO A 30 -14.90 6.95 11.98
CA PRO A 30 -15.63 8.19 11.66
C PRO A 30 -15.03 9.47 12.26
N ALA A 31 -14.32 9.36 13.39
CA ALA A 31 -13.63 10.50 14.01
C ALA A 31 -12.51 11.09 13.12
N LEU A 32 -11.95 10.32 12.18
CA LEU A 32 -10.93 10.77 11.24
C LEU A 32 -11.52 11.69 10.15
N GLY A 33 -12.77 11.43 9.76
CA GLY A 33 -13.41 12.13 8.66
C GLY A 33 -12.82 11.78 7.28
N ALA A 34 -12.23 10.59 7.11
CA ALA A 34 -11.89 10.00 5.83
C ALA A 34 -13.17 9.52 5.11
N GLU A 35 -13.03 9.11 3.84
CA GLU A 35 -14.13 8.62 3.01
C GLU A 35 -14.02 7.10 2.78
N GLY A 36 -12.85 6.52 3.02
CA GLY A 36 -12.60 5.10 2.89
C GLY A 36 -11.82 4.49 4.04
N LEU A 37 -11.98 3.18 4.20
CA LEU A 37 -11.18 2.35 5.11
C LEU A 37 -10.44 1.32 4.26
N GLU A 38 -9.13 1.37 4.31
CA GLU A 38 -8.27 0.35 3.73
C GLU A 38 -8.09 -0.78 4.74
N LEU A 39 -8.11 -2.02 4.26
CA LEU A 39 -8.01 -3.20 5.10
C LEU A 39 -6.75 -4.01 4.78
N TYR A 40 -6.29 -4.75 5.76
CA TYR A 40 -5.30 -5.81 5.63
C TYR A 40 -5.99 -7.17 5.76
N ASP A 41 -5.62 -8.16 4.93
CA ASP A 41 -6.28 -9.47 4.93
C ASP A 41 -6.17 -10.19 6.30
N GLY A 42 -5.12 -9.92 7.07
CA GLY A 42 -4.95 -10.39 8.45
C GLY A 42 -5.98 -9.84 9.46
N PHE A 43 -6.77 -8.83 9.10
CA PHE A 43 -7.87 -8.35 9.95
C PHE A 43 -9.12 -9.21 9.85
N LEU A 44 -9.25 -9.99 8.78
CA LEU A 44 -10.43 -10.81 8.49
C LEU A 44 -10.38 -12.11 9.30
N ALA A 45 -11.52 -12.48 9.89
CA ALA A 45 -11.61 -13.72 10.65
C ALA A 45 -11.65 -14.95 9.74
N ASN A 46 -12.23 -14.83 8.54
CA ASN A 46 -12.32 -15.85 7.50
C ASN A 46 -12.67 -15.22 6.15
N ASN A 47 -12.79 -16.04 5.10
CA ASN A 47 -13.17 -15.61 3.75
C ASN A 47 -14.58 -16.03 3.35
N ASP A 48 -15.45 -16.37 4.30
CA ASP A 48 -16.82 -16.75 3.99
C ASP A 48 -17.60 -15.57 3.43
N ALA A 49 -18.28 -15.76 2.31
CA ALA A 49 -18.99 -14.68 1.60
C ALA A 49 -20.04 -13.98 2.48
N SER A 50 -20.68 -14.70 3.41
CA SER A 50 -21.62 -14.13 4.36
C SER A 50 -20.94 -13.20 5.36
N TYR A 51 -19.77 -13.59 5.91
CA TYR A 51 -18.97 -12.77 6.81
C TYR A 51 -18.42 -11.53 6.09
N LEU A 52 -17.86 -11.69 4.90
CA LEU A 52 -17.34 -10.56 4.11
C LEU A 52 -18.44 -9.56 3.75
N THR A 53 -19.64 -10.06 3.43
CA THR A 53 -20.81 -9.21 3.18
C THR A 53 -21.20 -8.42 4.44
N GLU A 54 -21.18 -9.06 5.62
CA GLU A 54 -21.46 -8.38 6.89
C GLU A 54 -20.42 -7.29 7.18
N VAL A 55 -19.13 -7.57 6.97
CA VAL A 55 -18.04 -6.58 7.13
C VAL A 55 -18.24 -5.40 6.18
N ARG A 56 -18.49 -5.66 4.90
CA ARG A 56 -18.77 -4.60 3.92
C ARG A 56 -19.95 -3.74 4.35
N ASP A 57 -21.04 -4.35 4.76
CA ASP A 57 -22.27 -3.65 5.15
C ASP A 57 -22.03 -2.77 6.38
N LYS A 58 -21.19 -3.21 7.34
CA LYS A 58 -20.75 -2.39 8.48
C LYS A 58 -19.92 -1.19 8.04
N ILE A 59 -18.96 -1.39 7.12
CA ILE A 59 -18.15 -0.32 6.54
C ILE A 59 -19.05 0.73 5.87
N HIS A 60 -20.00 0.29 5.04
CA HIS A 60 -20.93 1.17 4.36
C HIS A 60 -21.88 1.89 5.35
N ALA A 61 -22.37 1.19 6.38
CA ALA A 61 -23.22 1.78 7.41
C ALA A 61 -22.47 2.86 8.23
N ALA A 62 -21.15 2.72 8.38
CA ALA A 62 -20.30 3.74 8.99
C ALA A 62 -19.94 4.91 8.04
N GLY A 63 -20.42 4.87 6.78
CA GLY A 63 -20.21 5.93 5.78
C GLY A 63 -18.94 5.80 4.94
N PHE A 64 -18.32 4.63 4.91
CA PHE A 64 -17.06 4.41 4.20
C PHE A 64 -17.21 3.49 2.98
N GLN A 65 -16.21 3.57 2.09
CA GLN A 65 -15.91 2.55 1.07
C GLN A 65 -14.61 1.81 1.47
N MET A 66 -14.40 0.61 0.92
CA MET A 66 -13.13 -0.11 1.05
C MET A 66 -12.39 -0.06 -0.29
N PRO A 67 -11.45 0.89 -0.48
CA PRO A 67 -10.79 1.09 -1.77
C PRO A 67 -9.73 0.06 -2.08
N MET A 68 -9.08 -0.51 -1.05
CA MET A 68 -7.99 -1.45 -1.24
C MET A 68 -7.92 -2.48 -0.10
N LEU A 69 -7.57 -3.71 -0.48
CA LEU A 69 -7.18 -4.79 0.43
C LEU A 69 -5.67 -5.00 0.34
N CYS A 70 -4.96 -4.73 1.44
CA CYS A 70 -3.53 -5.01 1.56
C CYS A 70 -3.29 -6.52 1.75
N CYS A 71 -2.46 -7.08 0.89
CA CYS A 71 -2.05 -8.48 0.90
C CYS A 71 -0.53 -8.55 0.70
N SER A 72 0.12 -9.59 1.21
CA SER A 72 1.58 -9.73 1.16
C SER A 72 2.00 -11.09 0.59
N PRO A 73 1.78 -11.36 -0.72
CA PRO A 73 2.22 -12.60 -1.35
C PRO A 73 3.75 -12.68 -1.44
N ASP A 74 4.30 -13.88 -1.36
CA ASP A 74 5.73 -14.14 -1.54
C ASP A 74 5.99 -14.85 -2.88
N PHE A 75 6.05 -14.08 -3.96
CA PHE A 75 6.22 -14.59 -5.33
C PHE A 75 7.66 -14.92 -5.69
N THR A 76 8.63 -14.58 -4.86
CA THR A 76 10.04 -14.91 -5.03
C THR A 76 10.49 -16.11 -4.20
N ASN A 77 9.57 -16.83 -3.56
CA ASN A 77 9.93 -18.02 -2.79
C ASN A 77 10.65 -19.06 -3.68
N PRO A 78 11.82 -19.58 -3.26
CA PRO A 78 12.56 -20.59 -4.04
C PRO A 78 11.79 -21.89 -4.28
N ASP A 79 10.88 -22.26 -3.37
CA ASP A 79 10.00 -23.42 -3.50
C ASP A 79 8.86 -23.11 -4.49
N PRO A 80 8.78 -23.79 -5.65
CA PRO A 80 7.72 -23.57 -6.63
C PRO A 80 6.32 -23.88 -6.09
N ASP A 81 6.20 -24.85 -5.18
CA ASP A 81 4.91 -25.17 -4.56
C ASP A 81 4.47 -24.04 -3.60
N ALA A 82 5.43 -23.35 -2.96
CA ALA A 82 5.11 -22.18 -2.14
C ALA A 82 4.64 -21.00 -3.02
N ARG A 83 5.28 -20.76 -4.17
CA ARG A 83 4.81 -19.74 -5.13
C ARG A 83 3.41 -20.06 -5.65
N GLN A 84 3.14 -21.34 -6.00
CA GLN A 84 1.80 -21.75 -6.44
C GLN A 84 0.74 -21.50 -5.33
N ARG A 85 1.05 -21.85 -4.09
CA ARG A 85 0.16 -21.55 -2.94
C ARG A 85 -0.07 -20.06 -2.77
N ALA A 86 0.95 -19.21 -3.01
CA ALA A 86 0.81 -17.75 -2.96
C ALA A 86 -0.13 -17.24 -4.08
N ILE A 87 -0.04 -17.80 -5.30
CA ILE A 87 -0.97 -17.51 -6.40
C ILE A 87 -2.39 -17.94 -6.00
N ASP A 88 -2.58 -19.21 -5.59
CA ASP A 88 -3.89 -19.74 -5.24
C ASP A 88 -4.56 -18.91 -4.14
N ARG A 89 -3.79 -18.54 -3.10
CA ARG A 89 -4.28 -17.66 -2.04
C ARG A 89 -4.66 -16.28 -2.56
N HIS A 90 -3.86 -15.74 -3.48
CA HIS A 90 -4.13 -14.39 -4.01
C HIS A 90 -5.36 -14.36 -4.93
N LEU A 91 -5.66 -15.45 -5.64
CA LEU A 91 -6.92 -15.60 -6.38
C LEU A 91 -8.14 -15.52 -5.45
N GLU A 92 -8.07 -16.13 -4.24
CA GLU A 92 -9.10 -15.97 -3.21
C GLU A 92 -9.19 -14.53 -2.69
N LEU A 93 -8.06 -13.83 -2.55
CA LEU A 93 -8.01 -12.45 -2.07
C LEU A 93 -8.56 -11.46 -3.09
N ILE A 94 -8.45 -11.73 -4.38
CA ILE A 94 -9.13 -10.96 -5.43
C ILE A 94 -10.66 -11.06 -5.25
N GLU A 95 -11.20 -12.25 -4.99
CA GLU A 95 -12.63 -12.42 -4.70
C GLU A 95 -13.03 -11.72 -3.40
N THR A 96 -12.21 -11.84 -2.36
CA THR A 96 -12.40 -11.12 -1.08
C THR A 96 -12.46 -9.61 -1.31
N THR A 97 -11.52 -9.06 -2.09
CA THR A 97 -11.49 -7.64 -2.46
C THR A 97 -12.76 -7.24 -3.19
N ARG A 98 -13.24 -8.09 -4.12
CA ARG A 98 -14.48 -7.85 -4.86
C ARG A 98 -15.71 -7.80 -3.97
N LEU A 99 -15.78 -8.68 -2.98
CA LEU A 99 -16.91 -8.73 -2.02
C LEU A 99 -16.91 -7.55 -1.06
N LEU A 100 -15.74 -7.07 -0.63
CA LEU A 100 -15.60 -5.97 0.31
C LEU A 100 -15.68 -4.59 -0.35
N GLY A 101 -14.91 -4.37 -1.41
CA GLY A 101 -14.72 -3.06 -2.04
C GLY A 101 -15.55 -2.83 -3.31
N GLY A 102 -16.05 -3.91 -3.92
CA GLY A 102 -16.78 -3.80 -5.18
C GLY A 102 -15.88 -3.68 -6.42
N PRO A 103 -16.47 -3.36 -7.59
CA PRO A 103 -15.74 -3.16 -8.84
C PRO A 103 -14.74 -2.01 -8.73
N GLY A 104 -13.57 -2.18 -9.35
CA GLY A 104 -12.52 -1.16 -9.37
C GLY A 104 -11.71 -1.04 -8.08
N ALA A 105 -12.04 -1.81 -7.02
CA ALA A 105 -11.21 -1.85 -5.82
C ALA A 105 -9.83 -2.46 -6.13
N VAL A 106 -8.83 -2.06 -5.35
CA VAL A 106 -7.45 -2.51 -5.52
C VAL A 106 -7.16 -3.69 -4.61
N CYS A 107 -6.59 -4.77 -5.17
CA CYS A 107 -5.98 -5.86 -4.42
C CYS A 107 -4.47 -5.70 -4.52
N ARG A 108 -3.80 -5.45 -3.38
CA ARG A 108 -2.35 -5.24 -3.38
C ARG A 108 -1.61 -6.52 -3.74
N VAL A 109 -0.56 -6.38 -4.55
CA VAL A 109 0.46 -7.40 -4.78
C VAL A 109 1.83 -6.89 -4.35
N LEU A 110 2.67 -7.79 -3.87
CA LEU A 110 4.07 -7.55 -3.54
C LEU A 110 4.95 -8.51 -4.34
N SER A 111 6.22 -8.18 -4.50
CA SER A 111 7.16 -9.06 -5.20
C SER A 111 7.53 -10.31 -4.41
N GLY A 112 7.53 -10.22 -3.09
CA GLY A 112 8.03 -11.26 -2.21
C GLY A 112 9.39 -10.94 -1.61
N GLN A 113 10.01 -11.92 -0.95
CA GLN A 113 11.21 -11.73 -0.18
C GLN A 113 12.49 -11.83 -1.02
N ARG A 114 13.50 -11.01 -0.71
CA ARG A 114 14.83 -11.07 -1.34
C ARG A 114 15.66 -12.20 -0.77
N TYR A 115 15.35 -13.43 -1.18
CA TYR A 115 16.10 -14.60 -0.77
C TYR A 115 17.54 -14.54 -1.30
N PRO A 116 18.58 -14.83 -0.47
CA PRO A 116 19.97 -14.74 -0.89
C PRO A 116 20.38 -15.65 -2.07
N GLN A 117 19.63 -16.73 -2.29
CA GLN A 117 19.87 -17.70 -3.35
C GLN A 117 19.08 -17.39 -4.65
N VAL A 118 18.26 -16.36 -4.66
CA VAL A 118 17.47 -15.98 -5.84
C VAL A 118 18.18 -14.86 -6.61
N GLU A 119 18.60 -15.18 -7.82
CA GLU A 119 19.20 -14.20 -8.71
C GLU A 119 18.16 -13.21 -9.24
N ARG A 120 18.57 -11.95 -9.51
CA ARG A 120 17.68 -10.87 -9.94
C ARG A 120 16.78 -11.26 -11.11
N ALA A 121 17.38 -11.78 -12.21
CA ALA A 121 16.60 -12.12 -13.39
C ALA A 121 15.56 -13.20 -13.13
N GLN A 122 15.91 -14.20 -12.31
CA GLN A 122 14.99 -15.26 -11.92
C GLN A 122 13.86 -14.74 -11.03
N GLY A 123 14.17 -13.85 -10.07
CA GLY A 123 13.15 -13.25 -9.22
C GLY A 123 12.17 -12.38 -10.00
N VAL A 124 12.66 -11.56 -10.93
CA VAL A 124 11.84 -10.75 -11.84
C VAL A 124 10.90 -11.64 -12.66
N GLU A 125 11.43 -12.70 -13.31
CA GLU A 125 10.64 -13.65 -14.08
C GLU A 125 9.51 -14.27 -13.24
N TRP A 126 9.81 -14.76 -12.02
CA TRP A 126 8.80 -15.37 -11.15
C TRP A 126 7.72 -14.40 -10.70
N VAL A 127 8.08 -13.16 -10.36
CA VAL A 127 7.09 -12.14 -9.96
C VAL A 127 6.16 -11.82 -11.13
N VAL A 128 6.71 -11.63 -12.33
CA VAL A 128 5.91 -11.37 -13.54
C VAL A 128 4.98 -12.53 -13.84
N GLU A 129 5.48 -13.78 -13.86
CA GLU A 129 4.67 -14.98 -14.07
C GLU A 129 3.53 -15.09 -13.04
N CYS A 130 3.82 -14.86 -11.75
CA CYS A 130 2.81 -14.92 -10.69
C CYS A 130 1.73 -13.85 -10.88
N ILE A 131 2.11 -12.59 -11.17
CA ILE A 131 1.14 -11.52 -11.40
C ILE A 131 0.31 -11.79 -12.66
N GLU A 132 0.94 -12.21 -13.76
CA GLU A 132 0.23 -12.55 -15.00
C GLU A 132 -0.78 -13.69 -14.80
N ALA A 133 -0.48 -14.66 -13.92
CA ALA A 133 -1.41 -15.73 -13.57
C ALA A 133 -2.68 -15.22 -12.83
N LEU A 134 -2.60 -14.06 -12.16
CA LEU A 134 -3.73 -13.44 -11.45
C LEU A 134 -4.63 -12.59 -12.37
N LEU A 135 -4.07 -12.04 -13.46
CA LEU A 135 -4.76 -11.07 -14.32
C LEU A 135 -6.09 -11.58 -14.90
N PRO A 136 -6.24 -12.82 -15.34
CA PRO A 136 -7.53 -13.32 -15.85
C PRO A 136 -8.64 -13.21 -14.80
N THR A 137 -8.36 -13.54 -13.53
CA THR A 137 -9.31 -13.45 -12.44
C THR A 137 -9.56 -11.99 -12.03
N ALA A 138 -8.52 -11.17 -11.99
CA ALA A 138 -8.65 -9.74 -11.72
C ALA A 138 -9.60 -9.07 -12.72
N ARG A 139 -9.44 -9.37 -14.01
CA ARG A 139 -10.32 -8.89 -15.08
C ARG A 139 -11.75 -9.41 -14.94
N ASP A 140 -11.95 -10.71 -14.68
CA ASP A 140 -13.29 -11.31 -14.51
C ASP A 140 -14.04 -10.68 -13.32
N LYS A 141 -13.32 -10.30 -12.28
CA LYS A 141 -13.87 -9.72 -11.06
C LYS A 141 -13.91 -8.21 -11.03
N ASP A 142 -13.38 -7.53 -12.07
CA ASP A 142 -13.24 -6.09 -12.14
C ASP A 142 -12.47 -5.53 -10.92
N ILE A 143 -11.33 -6.16 -10.63
CA ILE A 143 -10.40 -5.79 -9.55
C ILE A 143 -9.06 -5.40 -10.14
N VAL A 144 -8.46 -4.32 -9.63
CA VAL A 144 -7.14 -3.86 -10.06
C VAL A 144 -6.06 -4.43 -9.14
N LEU A 145 -5.05 -5.05 -9.71
CA LEU A 145 -3.86 -5.45 -8.96
C LEU A 145 -2.94 -4.23 -8.81
N GLY A 146 -2.69 -3.81 -7.58
CA GLY A 146 -1.79 -2.69 -7.27
C GLY A 146 -0.46 -3.19 -6.72
N MET A 147 0.64 -3.09 -7.51
CA MET A 147 1.97 -3.44 -7.01
C MET A 147 2.55 -2.29 -6.20
N GLU A 148 2.80 -2.52 -4.91
CA GLU A 148 3.40 -1.50 -4.05
C GLU A 148 4.92 -1.51 -4.14
N ASN A 149 5.51 -0.32 -4.20
CA ASN A 149 6.92 -0.15 -3.89
C ASN A 149 7.12 -0.25 -2.36
N HIS A 150 7.36 -1.47 -1.91
CA HIS A 150 7.35 -1.85 -0.50
C HIS A 150 8.77 -2.14 0.02
N TYR A 151 9.00 -2.13 1.33
CA TYR A 151 10.33 -2.38 1.87
C TYR A 151 10.47 -3.72 2.60
N LYS A 152 9.50 -4.11 3.41
CA LYS A 152 9.45 -5.38 4.13
C LYS A 152 8.12 -5.58 4.86
N ASP A 153 7.48 -6.71 4.67
CA ASP A 153 6.38 -7.15 5.54
C ASP A 153 6.91 -7.62 6.91
N SER A 154 6.14 -7.37 7.97
CA SER A 154 6.53 -7.69 9.35
C SER A 154 6.84 -9.17 9.57
N PHE A 155 6.15 -10.06 8.85
CA PHE A 155 6.29 -11.50 8.99
C PHE A 155 7.40 -12.12 8.13
N TRP A 156 8.05 -11.33 7.27
CA TRP A 156 9.10 -11.79 6.38
C TRP A 156 10.46 -11.82 7.05
N SER A 157 11.28 -12.82 6.68
CA SER A 157 12.67 -12.94 7.13
C SER A 157 13.60 -11.97 6.40
N TYR A 158 13.33 -11.71 5.13
CA TYR A 158 14.15 -10.86 4.27
C TYR A 158 13.39 -9.60 3.83
N PRO A 159 14.11 -8.53 3.41
CA PRO A 159 13.50 -7.38 2.76
C PRO A 159 12.72 -7.77 1.51
N GLU A 160 11.89 -6.85 1.03
CA GLU A 160 11.23 -6.95 -0.27
C GLU A 160 12.25 -7.20 -1.39
N PHE A 161 11.92 -8.10 -2.33
CA PHE A 161 12.76 -8.35 -3.49
C PHE A 161 12.87 -7.11 -4.39
N ALA A 162 11.74 -6.53 -4.74
CA ALA A 162 11.65 -5.30 -5.54
C ALA A 162 11.69 -4.03 -4.67
N GLN A 163 12.45 -4.02 -3.57
CA GLN A 163 12.57 -2.85 -2.71
C GLN A 163 13.20 -1.66 -3.45
N LYS A 164 14.17 -1.90 -4.33
CA LYS A 164 14.87 -0.88 -5.11
C LYS A 164 14.11 -0.50 -6.37
N MET A 165 14.11 0.80 -6.67
CA MET A 165 13.42 1.39 -7.81
C MET A 165 13.75 0.70 -9.14
N ASP A 166 15.01 0.34 -9.37
CA ASP A 166 15.43 -0.28 -10.63
C ASP A 166 14.86 -1.68 -10.85
N ILE A 167 14.74 -2.50 -9.78
CA ILE A 167 14.08 -3.80 -9.84
C ILE A 167 12.56 -3.64 -9.92
N PHE A 168 12.02 -2.70 -9.17
CA PHE A 168 10.59 -2.40 -9.17
C PHE A 168 10.10 -2.01 -10.58
N LEU A 169 10.80 -1.07 -11.22
CA LEU A 169 10.49 -0.62 -12.58
C LEU A 169 10.66 -1.75 -13.62
N GLU A 170 11.68 -2.60 -13.48
CA GLU A 170 11.87 -3.75 -14.35
C GLU A 170 10.67 -4.70 -14.36
N ILE A 171 10.07 -4.96 -13.19
CA ILE A 171 8.85 -5.77 -13.06
C ILE A 171 7.63 -5.05 -13.65
N VAL A 172 7.42 -3.78 -13.26
CA VAL A 172 6.28 -2.99 -13.72
C VAL A 172 6.28 -2.84 -15.24
N ASP A 173 7.44 -2.62 -15.85
CA ASP A 173 7.59 -2.49 -17.31
C ASP A 173 7.40 -3.80 -18.06
N ALA A 174 7.72 -4.94 -17.43
CA ALA A 174 7.52 -6.26 -18.02
C ALA A 174 6.04 -6.64 -18.14
N ILE A 175 5.15 -6.08 -17.32
CA ILE A 175 3.71 -6.36 -17.32
C ILE A 175 2.99 -5.35 -18.23
N SER A 176 2.50 -5.82 -19.39
CA SER A 176 1.87 -4.96 -20.41
C SER A 176 0.43 -4.55 -20.08
N GLU A 177 -0.23 -5.26 -19.17
CA GLU A 177 -1.60 -4.93 -18.71
C GLU A 177 -1.63 -3.55 -18.04
N ARG A 178 -2.62 -2.72 -18.38
CA ARG A 178 -2.76 -1.34 -17.90
C ARG A 178 -4.08 -1.04 -17.21
N GLU A 179 -5.10 -1.84 -17.46
CA GLU A 179 -6.43 -1.64 -16.91
C GLU A 179 -6.60 -2.35 -15.56
N TYR A 180 -6.06 -3.57 -15.46
CA TYR A 180 -6.19 -4.40 -14.26
C TYR A 180 -4.87 -4.61 -13.51
N PHE A 181 -3.83 -3.86 -13.88
CA PHE A 181 -2.56 -3.83 -13.17
C PHE A 181 -1.97 -2.42 -13.17
N GLY A 182 -1.60 -1.94 -12.01
CA GLY A 182 -0.92 -0.66 -11.82
C GLY A 182 -0.05 -0.65 -10.57
N VAL A 183 0.33 0.55 -10.17
CA VAL A 183 1.23 0.78 -9.06
C VAL A 183 0.47 1.40 -7.88
N GLN A 184 0.65 0.82 -6.71
CA GLN A 184 0.40 1.47 -5.45
C GLN A 184 1.68 2.20 -5.03
N TYR A 185 1.65 3.52 -5.05
CA TYR A 185 2.80 4.34 -4.73
C TYR A 185 2.87 4.68 -3.24
N ASP A 186 4.01 4.42 -2.61
CA ASP A 186 4.34 4.86 -1.25
C ASP A 186 5.67 5.65 -1.24
N PRO A 187 5.65 6.97 -0.98
CA PRO A 187 6.84 7.79 -0.97
C PRO A 187 7.83 7.41 0.15
N SER A 188 7.33 6.99 1.31
CA SER A 188 8.20 6.61 2.43
C SER A 188 8.96 5.33 2.18
N ASN A 189 8.36 4.37 1.46
CA ASN A 189 9.03 3.12 1.11
C ASN A 189 10.18 3.37 0.12
N ALA A 190 10.05 4.33 -0.81
CA ALA A 190 11.14 4.77 -1.66
C ALA A 190 12.29 5.40 -0.82
N PHE A 191 11.96 6.26 0.15
CA PHE A 191 12.94 6.80 1.09
C PHE A 191 13.68 5.70 1.84
N VAL A 192 12.94 4.76 2.41
CA VAL A 192 13.47 3.61 3.17
C VAL A 192 14.42 2.77 2.30
N ALA A 193 14.09 2.60 1.03
CA ALA A 193 14.95 1.95 0.05
C ALA A 193 16.21 2.77 -0.30
N GLY A 194 16.28 4.04 0.06
CA GLY A 194 17.36 4.96 -0.31
C GLY A 194 17.25 5.51 -1.72
N ASP A 195 16.08 5.40 -2.34
CA ASP A 195 15.74 5.95 -3.64
C ASP A 195 15.07 7.34 -3.49
N ASP A 196 14.95 8.10 -4.58
CA ASP A 196 14.22 9.36 -4.60
C ASP A 196 12.74 9.10 -4.86
N PRO A 197 11.82 9.41 -3.92
CA PRO A 197 10.39 9.17 -4.09
C PRO A 197 9.79 9.96 -5.27
N LEU A 198 10.31 11.14 -5.58
CA LEU A 198 9.80 11.94 -6.70
C LEU A 198 10.30 11.42 -8.05
N GLU A 199 11.51 10.87 -8.10
CA GLU A 199 12.03 10.21 -9.30
C GLU A 199 11.21 8.95 -9.61
N LEU A 200 10.96 8.13 -8.59
CA LEU A 200 10.09 6.96 -8.73
C LEU A 200 8.69 7.39 -9.19
N LEU A 201 8.07 8.37 -8.54
CA LEU A 201 6.72 8.81 -8.90
C LEU A 201 6.63 9.30 -10.34
N ARG A 202 7.62 10.07 -10.83
CA ARG A 202 7.64 10.51 -12.23
C ARG A 202 7.74 9.34 -13.21
N ALA A 203 8.47 8.28 -12.85
CA ALA A 203 8.63 7.11 -13.70
C ALA A 203 7.35 6.27 -13.82
N ILE A 204 6.47 6.29 -12.80
CA ILE A 204 5.27 5.45 -12.73
C ILE A 204 3.95 6.23 -12.78
N ALA A 205 3.99 7.55 -12.97
CA ALA A 205 2.83 8.42 -12.77
C ALA A 205 1.59 8.02 -13.59
N ASP A 206 1.78 7.50 -14.80
CA ASP A 206 0.73 6.98 -15.68
C ASP A 206 0.24 5.57 -15.30
N ARG A 207 0.84 4.94 -14.29
CA ARG A 207 0.53 3.61 -13.78
C ARG A 207 -0.05 3.61 -12.37
N VAL A 208 -0.11 4.76 -11.69
CA VAL A 208 -0.58 4.86 -10.30
C VAL A 208 -2.08 4.56 -10.22
N VAL A 209 -2.44 3.55 -9.42
CA VAL A 209 -3.83 3.15 -9.17
C VAL A 209 -4.26 3.36 -7.72
N SER A 210 -3.31 3.48 -6.80
CA SER A 210 -3.52 3.82 -5.38
C SER A 210 -2.29 4.52 -4.83
N VAL A 211 -2.47 5.33 -3.78
CA VAL A 211 -1.37 6.02 -3.10
C VAL A 211 -1.48 5.79 -1.60
N HIS A 212 -0.39 5.31 -0.98
CA HIS A 212 -0.19 5.43 0.45
C HIS A 212 0.45 6.77 0.77
N ALA A 213 -0.20 7.55 1.61
CA ALA A 213 0.38 8.76 2.18
C ALA A 213 0.99 8.41 3.53
N SER A 214 2.28 8.22 3.54
CA SER A 214 3.09 7.97 4.72
C SER A 214 4.25 8.96 4.78
N ASP A 215 4.79 9.21 5.96
CA ASP A 215 5.92 10.13 6.11
C ASP A 215 6.95 9.60 7.10
N ARG A 216 8.17 10.12 6.97
CA ARG A 216 9.31 9.74 7.80
C ARG A 216 9.99 10.99 8.32
N TYR A 217 10.54 10.92 9.52
CA TYR A 217 11.38 11.96 10.08
C TYR A 217 12.68 11.42 10.66
N LEU A 218 13.71 12.27 10.66
CA LEU A 218 15.01 11.93 11.24
C LEU A 218 15.03 12.30 12.72
N VAL A 219 15.59 11.41 13.53
CA VAL A 219 15.93 11.75 14.92
C VAL A 219 16.94 12.89 14.93
N ALA A 220 16.75 13.86 15.84
CA ALA A 220 17.59 15.03 15.95
C ALA A 220 19.09 14.69 16.02
N GLY A 221 19.88 15.35 15.19
CA GLY A 221 21.34 15.13 15.11
C GLY A 221 21.78 14.05 14.11
N THR A 222 20.85 13.45 13.36
CA THR A 222 21.16 12.53 12.25
C THR A 222 20.89 13.18 10.90
N THR A 223 21.63 12.73 9.87
CA THR A 223 21.45 13.14 8.48
C THR A 223 21.18 11.94 7.60
N LEU A 224 20.49 12.13 6.47
CA LEU A 224 20.26 11.08 5.48
C LEU A 224 21.58 10.51 4.94
N GLU A 225 22.60 11.35 4.79
CA GLU A 225 23.91 10.93 4.30
C GLU A 225 24.59 9.94 5.25
N GLU A 226 24.56 10.24 6.56
CA GLU A 226 25.10 9.32 7.58
C GLU A 226 24.37 7.98 7.57
N MET A 227 23.06 7.99 7.37
CA MET A 227 22.26 6.78 7.32
C MET A 227 22.54 5.93 6.08
N ARG A 228 22.74 6.56 4.92
CA ARG A 228 23.09 5.88 3.67
C ARG A 228 24.44 5.15 3.73
N GLN A 229 25.34 5.58 4.60
CA GLN A 229 26.68 4.98 4.77
C GLN A 229 26.67 3.68 5.59
N HIS A 230 25.58 3.34 6.30
CA HIS A 230 25.59 2.23 7.25
C HIS A 230 25.34 0.87 6.62
N ASP A 231 24.34 0.72 5.73
CA ASP A 231 23.98 -0.59 5.16
C ASP A 231 23.33 -0.53 3.75
N GLY A 232 23.28 0.65 3.16
CA GLY A 232 22.70 0.85 1.82
C GLY A 232 21.17 0.87 1.77
N THR A 233 20.48 0.69 2.91
CA THR A 233 19.05 0.89 3.03
C THR A 233 18.71 1.65 4.30
N LEU A 234 18.02 2.79 4.16
CA LEU A 234 17.73 3.69 5.28
C LEU A 234 16.75 3.07 6.30
N GLY A 235 15.88 2.17 5.85
CA GLY A 235 14.76 1.68 6.61
C GLY A 235 15.06 0.82 7.83
N TYR A 236 16.28 0.39 7.95
CA TYR A 236 16.71 -0.36 9.14
C TYR A 236 17.42 0.49 10.17
N SER A 237 17.55 1.80 9.89
CA SER A 237 18.12 2.73 10.85
C SER A 237 17.10 3.07 11.95
N PRO A 238 17.46 2.96 13.24
CA PRO A 238 16.61 3.43 14.34
C PRO A 238 16.43 4.95 14.36
N ASN A 239 17.11 5.66 13.47
CA ASN A 239 17.09 7.11 13.38
C ASN A 239 16.11 7.64 12.30
N LEU A 240 15.45 6.74 11.54
CA LEU A 240 14.39 7.08 10.60
C LEU A 240 13.06 6.52 11.11
N LEU A 241 12.24 7.39 11.68
CA LEU A 241 11.01 7.01 12.35
C LEU A 241 9.78 7.35 11.50
N HIS A 242 8.67 6.67 11.75
CA HIS A 242 7.38 7.06 11.21
C HIS A 242 6.95 8.42 11.75
N GLY A 243 6.28 9.23 10.93
CA GLY A 243 5.79 10.55 11.29
C GLY A 243 4.34 10.76 10.88
N VAL A 244 3.84 11.95 11.14
CA VAL A 244 2.56 12.42 10.62
C VAL A 244 2.76 12.85 9.18
N THR A 245 1.85 12.43 8.27
CA THR A 245 1.91 12.79 6.85
C THR A 245 1.93 14.31 6.69
N GLY A 246 2.93 14.81 5.96
CA GLY A 246 3.15 16.24 5.69
C GLY A 246 4.03 16.96 6.71
N GLU A 247 4.51 16.29 7.76
CA GLU A 247 5.43 16.84 8.75
C GLU A 247 6.84 16.26 8.64
N GLY A 248 7.06 15.36 7.68
CA GLY A 248 8.31 14.61 7.52
C GLY A 248 9.18 15.07 6.35
N LEU A 249 9.80 14.07 5.71
CA LEU A 249 10.80 14.25 4.66
C LEU A 249 10.21 14.30 3.25
N ASN A 250 8.97 13.84 3.07
CA ASN A 250 8.35 13.78 1.75
C ASN A 250 7.85 15.16 1.31
N ASP A 251 8.18 15.53 0.08
CA ASP A 251 7.68 16.76 -0.55
C ASP A 251 6.27 16.52 -1.14
N TYR A 252 5.26 16.66 -0.29
CA TYR A 252 3.86 16.47 -0.71
C TYR A 252 3.37 17.50 -1.71
N ASP A 253 3.92 18.72 -1.75
CA ASP A 253 3.58 19.70 -2.79
C ASP A 253 4.03 19.19 -4.17
N ALA A 254 5.24 18.64 -4.27
CA ALA A 254 5.73 18.04 -5.51
C ALA A 254 4.96 16.74 -5.85
N ILE A 255 4.68 15.88 -4.86
CA ILE A 255 3.89 14.64 -5.08
C ILE A 255 2.52 14.98 -5.66
N PHE A 256 1.76 15.89 -5.04
CA PHE A 256 0.45 16.29 -5.52
C PHE A 256 0.49 16.93 -6.90
N SER A 257 1.52 17.76 -7.19
CA SER A 257 1.71 18.34 -8.52
C SER A 257 1.87 17.28 -9.60
N ILE A 258 2.71 16.25 -9.36
CA ILE A 258 2.94 15.15 -10.31
C ILE A 258 1.65 14.34 -10.51
N LEU A 259 0.93 14.02 -9.42
CA LEU A 259 -0.32 13.26 -9.50
C LEU A 259 -1.39 14.01 -10.32
N VAL A 260 -1.53 15.33 -10.12
CA VAL A 260 -2.46 16.17 -10.88
C VAL A 260 -2.06 16.24 -12.35
N GLU A 261 -0.77 16.43 -12.66
CA GLU A 261 -0.25 16.45 -14.03
C GLU A 261 -0.49 15.12 -14.76
N ALA A 262 -0.41 14.00 -14.03
CA ALA A 262 -0.72 12.67 -14.55
C ALA A 262 -2.22 12.39 -14.68
N GLY A 263 -3.09 13.28 -14.19
CA GLY A 263 -4.55 13.10 -14.20
C GLY A 263 -5.05 12.08 -13.16
N TYR A 264 -4.27 11.78 -12.13
CA TYR A 264 -4.68 10.88 -11.07
C TYR A 264 -5.84 11.46 -10.25
N ASP A 265 -6.93 10.71 -10.14
CA ASP A 265 -8.12 11.09 -9.35
C ASP A 265 -8.63 9.92 -8.47
N GLY A 266 -7.73 9.00 -8.14
CA GLY A 266 -8.01 7.82 -7.33
C GLY A 266 -8.00 8.08 -5.83
N TRP A 267 -7.69 7.03 -5.07
CA TRP A 267 -7.63 7.04 -3.61
C TRP A 267 -6.22 7.35 -3.10
N ILE A 268 -6.15 8.20 -2.08
CA ILE A 268 -4.96 8.37 -1.24
C ILE A 268 -5.31 7.97 0.19
N SER A 269 -4.57 7.00 0.73
CA SER A 269 -4.80 6.42 2.05
C SER A 269 -3.66 6.79 2.98
N ILE A 270 -3.97 7.30 4.18
CA ILE A 270 -2.91 7.45 5.19
C ILE A 270 -2.44 6.06 5.63
N GLU A 271 -1.12 5.89 5.74
CA GLU A 271 -0.47 4.68 6.27
C GLU A 271 0.57 5.05 7.34
N ASP A 272 0.22 5.97 8.21
CA ASP A 272 1.04 6.44 9.33
C ASP A 272 0.20 6.64 10.60
N GLY A 273 0.67 7.47 11.53
CA GLY A 273 -0.06 7.74 12.76
C GLY A 273 0.19 6.67 13.82
N MET A 274 1.45 6.30 14.02
CA MET A 274 1.86 5.23 14.93
C MET A 274 1.45 5.44 16.39
N ASP A 275 1.20 6.70 16.81
CA ASP A 275 0.75 7.02 18.17
C ASP A 275 -0.78 7.09 18.30
N GLY A 276 -1.52 6.65 17.28
CA GLY A 276 -2.98 6.47 17.32
C GLY A 276 -3.79 7.54 16.61
N MET A 277 -5.06 7.66 17.03
CA MET A 277 -6.10 8.43 16.33
C MET A 277 -5.77 9.91 16.10
N ASP A 278 -5.08 10.55 17.03
CA ASP A 278 -4.79 12.00 16.92
C ASP A 278 -3.81 12.25 15.77
N GLN A 279 -2.77 11.41 15.63
CA GLN A 279 -1.83 11.51 14.52
C GLN A 279 -2.49 11.12 13.19
N MET A 280 -3.29 10.04 13.17
CA MET A 280 -4.06 9.66 11.98
C MET A 280 -4.99 10.78 11.52
N LYS A 281 -5.66 11.44 12.47
CA LYS A 281 -6.51 12.58 12.15
C LYS A 281 -5.73 13.76 11.58
N ALA A 282 -4.57 14.08 12.15
CA ALA A 282 -3.70 15.15 11.63
C ALA A 282 -3.29 14.86 10.18
N SER A 283 -2.92 13.62 9.85
CA SER A 283 -2.60 13.18 8.50
C SER A 283 -3.79 13.30 7.54
N VAL A 284 -4.99 12.90 7.97
CA VAL A 284 -6.21 13.06 7.15
C VAL A 284 -6.53 14.54 6.93
N ASP A 285 -6.41 15.38 7.96
CA ASP A 285 -6.67 16.83 7.85
C ASP A 285 -5.66 17.50 6.90
N PHE A 286 -4.38 17.08 6.94
CA PHE A 286 -3.36 17.51 5.99
C PHE A 286 -3.74 17.12 4.55
N LEU A 287 -4.12 15.87 4.29
CA LEU A 287 -4.53 15.43 2.95
C LEU A 287 -5.77 16.18 2.44
N LYS A 288 -6.72 16.52 3.31
CA LYS A 288 -7.87 17.36 2.94
C LYS A 288 -7.44 18.76 2.50
N ALA A 289 -6.47 19.35 3.20
CA ALA A 289 -5.92 20.66 2.82
C ALA A 289 -5.19 20.57 1.46
N MET A 290 -4.40 19.54 1.23
CA MET A 290 -3.74 19.28 -0.04
C MET A 290 -4.74 19.06 -1.17
N ARG A 291 -5.78 18.25 -0.95
CA ARG A 291 -6.87 18.04 -1.91
C ARG A 291 -7.55 19.36 -2.28
N ALA A 292 -7.90 20.17 -1.30
CA ALA A 292 -8.53 21.48 -1.55
C ALA A 292 -7.65 22.40 -2.40
N ARG A 293 -6.33 22.32 -2.24
CA ARG A 293 -5.37 23.13 -2.98
C ARG A 293 -5.13 22.65 -4.41
N TYR A 294 -5.00 21.33 -4.61
CA TYR A 294 -4.57 20.72 -5.88
C TYR A 294 -5.72 20.18 -6.73
N TYR A 295 -6.87 19.88 -6.11
CA TYR A 295 -8.09 19.37 -6.77
C TYR A 295 -9.31 20.25 -6.48
N PRO A 296 -9.25 21.57 -6.78
CA PRO A 296 -10.30 22.53 -6.34
C PRO A 296 -11.68 22.25 -6.92
N ASN A 297 -11.77 21.51 -8.03
CA ASN A 297 -13.06 21.21 -8.69
C ASN A 297 -13.76 19.97 -8.09
N ASN A 298 -13.12 19.19 -7.23
CA ASN A 298 -13.70 18.00 -6.58
C ASN A 298 -14.33 18.32 -5.20
N SER A 299 -14.44 19.61 -4.84
CA SER A 299 -14.91 20.06 -3.52
C SER A 299 -16.45 20.18 -3.41
N ASN A 300 -17.20 19.76 -4.42
CA ASN A 300 -18.68 19.89 -4.48
C ASN A 300 -19.32 18.51 -4.70
N GLY A 301 -19.11 17.57 -3.76
CA GLY A 301 -19.80 16.29 -3.71
C GLY A 301 -20.35 16.04 -2.32
#